data_7335ed5a2ff555f6d85cfc01ca0cd99d
#
_entry.id   7335ed5a2ff555f6d85cfc01ca0cd99d
#
_cell.length_a   1.000
_cell.length_b   1.000
_cell.length_c   1.000
_cell.angle_alpha   90.00
_cell.angle_beta   90.00
_cell.angle_gamma   90.00
#
_symmetry.space_group_name_H-M   'P 1'
#
loop_
_entity.id
_entity.type
_entity.pdbx_description
1 polymer ?
#
loop_
_entity_poly.entity_id
_entity_poly.type
_entity_poly.pdbx_seq_one_letter_code
_entity_poly.pdbx_strand_id
1 'polypeptide(L)'
;MKWQPDWSVGEAALDREHQSLIAIINALGAALLVGPSELDREGFAHQVLSELVSYAENHFRHEEEVMAVAEFPDLERHREGHLHFRKQVMDLAARVAEDPQALAELHTFLTAWGRHHILEQDKRYSPFLQGPRAWSAPGSASPS
;
A
#
# COMPACT_ATOMS: atom_id res chain seq x y z
N MET A 1 -6.26 3.92 -10.97
CA MET A 1 -4.82 3.84 -11.24
C MET A 1 -4.53 2.57 -12.04
N LYS A 2 -3.55 2.63 -12.90
CA LYS A 2 -3.14 1.46 -13.68
C LYS A 2 -1.63 1.26 -13.50
N TRP A 3 -1.23 0.05 -13.15
CA TRP A 3 0.18 -0.29 -12.99
C TRP A 3 0.98 -0.01 -14.25
N GLN A 4 2.17 0.57 -14.10
CA GLN A 4 3.12 0.82 -15.18
C GLN A 4 4.42 0.08 -14.87
N PRO A 5 5.10 -0.49 -15.88
CA PRO A 5 6.35 -1.22 -15.65
C PRO A 5 7.45 -0.39 -14.97
N ASP A 6 7.49 0.91 -15.23
CA ASP A 6 8.48 1.80 -14.61
C ASP A 6 8.21 2.11 -13.15
N TRP A 7 7.07 1.62 -12.60
CA TRP A 7 6.77 1.72 -11.17
C TRP A 7 7.42 0.60 -10.36
N SER A 8 8.05 -0.37 -11.04
CA SER A 8 8.74 -1.46 -10.36
C SER A 8 9.88 -0.93 -9.49
N VAL A 9 10.03 -1.52 -8.31
CA VAL A 9 11.16 -1.24 -7.43
C VAL A 9 12.30 -2.25 -7.61
N GLY A 10 12.12 -3.19 -8.56
CA GLY A 10 13.13 -4.19 -8.86
C GLY A 10 13.03 -5.45 -8.01
N GLU A 11 11.97 -5.59 -7.21
CA GLU A 11 11.71 -6.79 -6.41
C GLU A 11 10.28 -7.25 -6.69
N ALA A 12 10.14 -8.45 -7.27
CA ALA A 12 8.88 -8.93 -7.81
C ALA A 12 7.76 -9.06 -6.78
N ALA A 13 8.09 -9.49 -5.56
CA ALA A 13 7.09 -9.64 -4.51
C ALA A 13 6.55 -8.28 -4.06
N LEU A 14 7.42 -7.29 -3.91
CA LEU A 14 7.01 -5.93 -3.58
C LEU A 14 6.17 -5.31 -4.69
N ASP A 15 6.55 -5.55 -5.95
CA ASP A 15 5.77 -5.06 -7.08
C ASP A 15 4.36 -5.64 -7.09
N ARG A 16 4.21 -6.92 -6.79
CA ARG A 16 2.89 -7.55 -6.67
C ARG A 16 2.06 -6.96 -5.54
N GLU A 17 2.71 -6.64 -4.42
CA GLU A 17 2.05 -6.00 -3.28
C GLU A 17 1.58 -4.59 -3.64
N HIS A 18 2.38 -3.83 -4.35
CA HIS A 18 1.97 -2.51 -4.86
C HIS A 18 0.78 -2.63 -5.82
N GLN A 19 0.77 -3.64 -6.68
CA GLN A 19 -0.36 -3.90 -7.55
C GLN A 19 -1.62 -4.25 -6.78
N SER A 20 -1.48 -4.96 -5.65
CA SER A 20 -2.62 -5.25 -4.76
C SER A 20 -3.22 -3.98 -4.18
N LEU A 21 -2.40 -3.03 -3.76
CA LEU A 21 -2.89 -1.74 -3.28
C LEU A 21 -3.65 -1.00 -4.38
N ILE A 22 -3.12 -0.99 -5.59
CA ILE A 22 -3.77 -0.36 -6.72
C ILE A 22 -5.14 -0.99 -6.98
N ALA A 23 -5.23 -2.33 -6.87
CA ALA A 23 -6.50 -3.04 -7.05
C ALA A 23 -7.53 -2.62 -5.98
N ILE A 24 -7.11 -2.47 -4.72
CA ILE A 24 -7.98 -2.01 -3.64
C ILE A 24 -8.47 -0.58 -3.92
N ILE A 25 -7.58 0.32 -4.33
CA ILE A 25 -7.93 1.69 -4.67
C ILE A 25 -8.95 1.73 -5.81
N ASN A 26 -8.72 0.93 -6.84
CA ASN A 26 -9.62 0.90 -8.00
C ASN A 26 -10.99 0.32 -7.66
N ALA A 27 -11.05 -0.71 -6.82
CA ALA A 27 -12.30 -1.29 -6.35
C ALA A 27 -13.11 -0.28 -5.55
N LEU A 28 -12.45 0.47 -4.68
CA LEU A 28 -13.11 1.52 -3.91
C LEU A 28 -13.64 2.64 -4.82
N GLY A 29 -12.84 3.06 -5.81
CA GLY A 29 -13.26 4.06 -6.78
C GLY A 29 -14.48 3.62 -7.59
N ALA A 30 -14.51 2.36 -8.03
CA ALA A 30 -15.64 1.81 -8.76
C ALA A 30 -16.92 1.79 -7.90
N ALA A 31 -16.78 1.42 -6.63
CA ALA A 31 -17.90 1.41 -5.70
C ALA A 31 -18.50 2.83 -5.48
N LEU A 32 -17.65 3.84 -5.44
CA LEU A 32 -18.08 5.22 -5.30
C LEU A 32 -18.87 5.73 -6.52
N LEU A 33 -18.56 5.22 -7.71
CA LEU A 33 -19.30 5.58 -8.92
C LEU A 33 -20.72 5.05 -8.93
N VAL A 34 -20.94 3.88 -8.33
CA VAL A 34 -22.28 3.30 -8.21
C VAL A 34 -23.12 4.06 -7.19
N GLY A 35 -22.46 4.80 -6.30
CA GLY A 35 -23.08 5.55 -5.22
C GLY A 35 -23.36 4.68 -4.00
N PRO A 36 -23.54 5.31 -2.83
CA PRO A 36 -23.84 4.59 -1.61
C PRO A 36 -25.33 4.20 -1.63
N SER A 37 -25.70 3.27 -2.50
CA SER A 37 -27.01 2.72 -2.38
C SER A 37 -27.06 1.89 -1.11
N GLU A 38 -28.24 1.62 -0.70
CA GLU A 38 -28.67 0.92 0.49
C GLU A 38 -28.01 -0.41 0.74
N LEU A 39 -27.20 -0.89 -0.19
CA LEU A 39 -26.46 -2.11 -0.03
C LEU A 39 -25.33 -1.89 0.93
N ASP A 40 -25.57 -2.27 2.13
CA ASP A 40 -24.56 -2.55 3.12
C ASP A 40 -23.24 -1.80 2.92
N ARG A 41 -23.34 -0.46 2.91
CA ARG A 41 -22.17 0.42 2.88
C ARG A 41 -21.24 0.09 4.04
N GLU A 42 -21.82 -0.27 5.19
CA GLU A 42 -21.07 -0.66 6.36
C GLU A 42 -20.28 -1.95 6.13
N GLY A 43 -20.91 -2.97 5.54
CA GLY A 43 -20.24 -4.23 5.22
C GLY A 43 -19.15 -4.06 4.18
N PHE A 44 -19.41 -3.26 3.15
CA PHE A 44 -18.41 -2.94 2.14
C PHE A 44 -17.20 -2.21 2.75
N ALA A 45 -17.48 -1.20 3.58
CA ALA A 45 -16.44 -0.44 4.25
C ALA A 45 -15.60 -1.33 5.16
N HIS A 46 -16.25 -2.23 5.90
CA HIS A 46 -15.58 -3.17 6.77
C HIS A 46 -14.66 -4.10 5.99
N GLN A 47 -15.10 -4.59 4.84
CA GLN A 47 -14.30 -5.44 3.97
C GLN A 47 -13.07 -4.70 3.42
N VAL A 48 -13.27 -3.49 2.91
CA VAL A 48 -12.16 -2.67 2.40
C VAL A 48 -11.15 -2.38 3.51
N LEU A 49 -11.63 -2.03 4.70
CA LEU A 49 -10.76 -1.79 5.83
C LEU A 49 -9.94 -3.01 6.20
N SER A 50 -10.59 -4.17 6.24
CA SER A 50 -9.91 -5.43 6.55
C SER A 50 -8.80 -5.73 5.54
N GLU A 51 -9.07 -5.52 4.26
CA GLU A 51 -8.07 -5.70 3.20
C GLU A 51 -6.92 -4.71 3.33
N LEU A 52 -7.21 -3.44 3.66
CA LEU A 52 -6.18 -2.42 3.84
C LEU A 52 -5.30 -2.68 5.05
N VAL A 53 -5.88 -3.12 6.16
CA VAL A 53 -5.13 -3.47 7.36
C VAL A 53 -4.20 -4.65 7.08
N SER A 54 -4.74 -5.69 6.45
CA SER A 54 -3.97 -6.87 6.09
C SER A 54 -2.83 -6.50 5.12
N TYR A 55 -3.13 -5.71 4.10
CA TYR A 55 -2.13 -5.20 3.17
C TYR A 55 -1.02 -4.42 3.91
N ALA A 56 -1.42 -3.47 4.75
CA ALA A 56 -0.47 -2.62 5.45
C ALA A 56 0.47 -3.42 6.36
N GLU A 57 -0.09 -4.35 7.14
CA GLU A 57 0.72 -5.16 8.05
C GLU A 57 1.72 -6.04 7.31
N ASN A 58 1.31 -6.69 6.24
CA ASN A 58 2.15 -7.62 5.49
C ASN A 58 3.14 -6.88 4.59
N HIS A 59 2.66 -5.89 3.85
CA HIS A 59 3.49 -5.17 2.90
C HIS A 59 4.54 -4.29 3.59
N PHE A 60 4.13 -3.53 4.59
CA PHE A 60 5.05 -2.62 5.28
C PHE A 60 6.14 -3.38 6.02
N ARG A 61 5.78 -4.50 6.66
CA ARG A 61 6.76 -5.35 7.31
C ARG A 61 7.76 -5.90 6.30
N HIS A 62 7.26 -6.43 5.18
CA HIS A 62 8.08 -6.98 4.12
C HIS A 62 9.02 -5.92 3.55
N GLU A 63 8.49 -4.75 3.25
CA GLU A 63 9.27 -3.63 2.73
C GLU A 63 10.36 -3.18 3.70
N GLU A 64 10.02 -3.07 4.99
CA GLU A 64 10.97 -2.70 6.03
C GLU A 64 12.08 -3.74 6.19
N GLU A 65 11.75 -5.03 6.09
CA GLU A 65 12.73 -6.10 6.11
C GLU A 65 13.69 -6.00 4.93
N VAL A 66 13.16 -5.77 3.73
CA VAL A 66 13.96 -5.61 2.52
C VAL A 66 14.92 -4.42 2.65
N MET A 67 14.40 -3.29 3.13
CA MET A 67 15.22 -2.09 3.34
C MET A 67 16.29 -2.30 4.41
N ALA A 68 15.97 -3.02 5.48
CA ALA A 68 16.93 -3.30 6.55
C ALA A 68 18.09 -4.17 6.04
N VAL A 69 17.78 -5.21 5.27
CA VAL A 69 18.80 -6.09 4.68
C VAL A 69 19.67 -5.30 3.70
N ALA A 70 19.06 -4.41 2.92
CA ALA A 70 19.79 -3.57 1.95
C ALA A 70 20.52 -2.40 2.60
N GLU A 71 20.38 -2.22 3.92
CA GLU A 71 20.98 -1.10 4.66
C GLU A 71 20.58 0.27 4.13
N PHE A 72 19.29 0.43 3.79
CA PHE A 72 18.78 1.70 3.31
C PHE A 72 18.87 2.77 4.40
N PRO A 73 19.55 3.90 4.14
CA PRO A 73 19.85 4.88 5.20
C PRO A 73 18.62 5.62 5.74
N ASP A 74 17.56 5.75 4.95
CA ASP A 74 16.35 6.46 5.36
C ASP A 74 15.23 5.53 5.84
N LEU A 75 15.56 4.32 6.31
CA LEU A 75 14.58 3.34 6.78
C LEU A 75 13.64 3.90 7.84
N GLU A 76 14.16 4.63 8.82
CA GLU A 76 13.33 5.16 9.91
C GLU A 76 12.32 6.19 9.41
N ARG A 77 12.72 7.05 8.47
CA ARG A 77 11.81 8.00 7.85
C ARG A 77 10.72 7.26 7.04
N HIS A 78 11.08 6.18 6.37
CA HIS A 78 10.15 5.37 5.62
C HIS A 78 9.12 4.72 6.55
N ARG A 79 9.56 4.21 7.70
CA ARG A 79 8.67 3.67 8.74
C ARG A 79 7.68 4.69 9.26
N GLU A 80 8.12 5.93 9.45
CA GLU A 80 7.23 7.02 9.87
C GLU A 80 6.09 7.22 8.87
N GLY A 81 6.39 7.14 7.58
CA GLY A 81 5.38 7.20 6.53
C GLY A 81 4.35 6.07 6.64
N HIS A 82 4.81 4.87 6.95
CA HIS A 82 3.93 3.72 7.16
C HIS A 82 3.01 3.91 8.36
N LEU A 83 3.53 4.46 9.46
CA LEU A 83 2.72 4.75 10.65
C LEU A 83 1.67 5.82 10.36
N HIS A 84 2.04 6.84 9.60
CA HIS A 84 1.12 7.89 9.19
C HIS A 84 -0.03 7.30 8.35
N PHE A 85 0.27 6.42 7.42
CA PHE A 85 -0.75 5.72 6.64
C PHE A 85 -1.75 4.98 7.52
N ARG A 86 -1.24 4.17 8.46
CA ARG A 86 -2.11 3.41 9.37
C ARG A 86 -3.04 4.32 10.14
N LYS A 87 -2.51 5.39 10.69
CA LYS A 87 -3.30 6.34 11.48
C LYS A 87 -4.42 6.97 10.65
N GLN A 88 -4.10 7.42 9.44
CA GLN A 88 -5.08 8.05 8.57
C GLN A 88 -6.17 7.07 8.13
N VAL A 89 -5.79 5.84 7.77
CA VAL A 89 -6.76 4.82 7.38
C VAL A 89 -7.68 4.48 8.55
N MET A 90 -7.16 4.31 9.74
CA MET A 90 -7.97 4.00 10.92
C MET A 90 -8.93 5.12 11.27
N ASP A 91 -8.47 6.37 11.19
CA ASP A 91 -9.31 7.54 11.47
C ASP A 91 -10.47 7.65 10.46
N LEU A 92 -10.18 7.46 9.17
CA LEU A 92 -11.20 7.51 8.13
C LEU A 92 -12.18 6.34 8.26
N ALA A 93 -11.66 5.14 8.52
CA ALA A 93 -12.48 3.95 8.66
C ALA A 93 -13.47 4.06 9.82
N ALA A 94 -13.05 4.67 10.92
CA ALA A 94 -13.92 4.88 12.07
C ALA A 94 -15.15 5.76 11.76
N ARG A 95 -15.04 6.62 10.73
CA ARG A 95 -16.12 7.55 10.35
C ARG A 95 -17.04 7.02 9.25
N VAL A 96 -16.65 5.93 8.57
CA VAL A 96 -17.36 5.45 7.36
C VAL A 96 -18.82 5.08 7.64
N ALA A 97 -19.10 4.45 8.79
CA ALA A 97 -20.45 4.02 9.13
C ALA A 97 -21.40 5.19 9.28
N GLU A 98 -20.94 6.33 9.78
CA GLU A 98 -21.75 7.48 10.11
C GLU A 98 -21.70 8.61 9.08
N ASP A 99 -20.63 8.64 8.29
CA ASP A 99 -20.36 9.72 7.33
C ASP A 99 -20.10 9.14 5.93
N PRO A 100 -21.07 9.28 5.00
CA PRO A 100 -20.88 8.80 3.63
C PRO A 100 -19.69 9.43 2.91
N GLN A 101 -19.28 10.62 3.30
CA GLN A 101 -18.16 11.31 2.69
C GLN A 101 -16.82 10.65 3.05
N ALA A 102 -16.78 9.89 4.14
CA ALA A 102 -15.55 9.25 4.60
C ALA A 102 -15.00 8.24 3.58
N LEU A 103 -15.87 7.54 2.84
CA LEU A 103 -15.40 6.63 1.77
C LEU A 103 -14.72 7.40 0.64
N ALA A 104 -15.28 8.53 0.24
CA ALA A 104 -14.67 9.36 -0.80
C ALA A 104 -13.34 9.95 -0.32
N GLU A 105 -13.27 10.38 0.94
CA GLU A 105 -12.04 10.86 1.54
C GLU A 105 -10.99 9.76 1.61
N LEU A 106 -11.40 8.55 1.94
CA LEU A 106 -10.49 7.39 1.97
C LEU A 106 -9.91 7.12 0.58
N HIS A 107 -10.75 7.13 -0.45
CA HIS A 107 -10.29 6.94 -1.82
C HIS A 107 -9.30 8.03 -2.24
N THR A 108 -9.60 9.29 -1.94
CA THR A 108 -8.71 10.41 -2.24
C THR A 108 -7.37 10.26 -1.52
N PHE A 109 -7.42 9.92 -0.23
CA PHE A 109 -6.22 9.70 0.55
C PHE A 109 -5.37 8.56 -0.03
N LEU A 110 -5.99 7.41 -0.30
CA LEU A 110 -5.27 6.23 -0.82
C LEU A 110 -4.66 6.49 -2.19
N THR A 111 -5.36 7.21 -3.06
CA THR A 111 -4.85 7.54 -4.39
C THR A 111 -3.60 8.42 -4.28
N ALA A 112 -3.67 9.47 -3.49
CA ALA A 112 -2.55 10.38 -3.30
C ALA A 112 -1.39 9.69 -2.59
N TRP A 113 -1.69 8.94 -1.53
CA TRP A 113 -0.67 8.23 -0.77
C TRP A 113 0.01 7.15 -1.62
N GLY A 114 -0.78 6.38 -2.37
CA GLY A 114 -0.24 5.32 -3.22
C GLY A 114 0.72 5.84 -4.27
N ARG A 115 0.37 6.95 -4.91
CA ARG A 115 1.26 7.59 -5.88
C ARG A 115 2.55 8.06 -5.25
N HIS A 116 2.45 8.77 -4.13
CA HIS A 116 3.63 9.29 -3.44
C HIS A 116 4.51 8.14 -2.94
N HIS A 117 3.90 7.13 -2.32
CA HIS A 117 4.62 5.99 -1.78
C HIS A 117 5.32 5.18 -2.87
N ILE A 118 4.57 4.75 -3.90
CA ILE A 118 5.11 3.88 -4.95
C ILE A 118 6.09 4.64 -5.85
N LEU A 119 5.73 5.84 -6.28
CA LEU A 119 6.50 6.55 -7.31
C LEU A 119 7.68 7.36 -6.76
N GLU A 120 7.61 7.76 -5.50
CA GLU A 120 8.66 8.57 -4.89
C GLU A 120 9.38 7.87 -3.76
N GLN A 121 8.66 7.46 -2.72
CA GLN A 121 9.29 6.91 -1.52
C GLN A 121 9.95 5.55 -1.78
N ASP A 122 9.24 4.65 -2.44
CA ASP A 122 9.76 3.30 -2.67
C ASP A 122 10.85 3.28 -3.73
N LYS A 123 10.81 4.20 -4.68
CA LYS A 123 11.89 4.34 -5.67
C LYS A 123 13.22 4.72 -5.02
N ARG A 124 13.19 5.34 -3.86
CA ARG A 124 14.41 5.72 -3.16
C ARG A 124 15.23 4.53 -2.71
N TYR A 125 14.58 3.45 -2.25
CA TYR A 125 15.31 2.28 -1.81
C TYR A 125 15.66 1.33 -2.96
N SER A 126 15.00 1.45 -4.11
CA SER A 126 15.17 0.56 -5.25
C SER A 126 16.64 0.33 -5.64
N PRO A 127 17.49 1.37 -5.75
CA PRO A 127 18.90 1.15 -6.09
C PRO A 127 19.66 0.29 -5.08
N PHE A 128 19.25 0.31 -3.82
CA PHE A 128 19.90 -0.44 -2.75
C PHE A 128 19.61 -1.94 -2.82
N LEU A 129 18.51 -2.33 -3.47
CA LEU A 129 18.13 -3.73 -3.62
C LEU A 129 19.02 -4.47 -4.63
N GLN A 130 19.78 -3.76 -5.42
CA GLN A 130 20.61 -4.31 -6.47
C GLN A 130 22.05 -4.58 -6.02
N GLY A 131 22.35 -4.33 -4.76
CA GLY A 131 23.67 -4.53 -4.20
C GLY A 131 23.89 -5.98 -3.72
N PRO A 132 25.09 -6.28 -3.21
CA PRO A 132 25.43 -7.63 -2.74
C PRO A 132 24.63 -8.09 -1.52
N ARG A 133 23.89 -7.21 -0.88
CA ARG A 133 23.02 -7.51 0.28
C ARG A 133 21.54 -7.52 -0.09
N ALA A 134 21.23 -7.71 -1.37
CA ALA A 134 19.84 -7.74 -1.82
C ALA A 134 19.07 -8.84 -1.12
N TRP A 135 17.84 -8.51 -0.73
CA TRP A 135 16.93 -9.43 -0.04
C TRP A 135 16.47 -10.53 -1.00
N SER A 136 16.38 -11.76 -0.48
CA SER A 136 15.79 -12.88 -1.23
C SER A 136 14.60 -13.42 -0.48
N ALA A 137 13.46 -13.53 -1.17
CA ALA A 137 12.26 -14.07 -0.57
C ALA A 137 12.47 -15.53 -0.12
N PRO A 138 11.93 -15.93 1.04
CA PRO A 138 11.99 -17.32 1.46
C PRO A 138 11.35 -18.24 0.41
N GLY A 139 12.05 -19.31 0.07
CA GLY A 139 11.56 -20.28 -0.91
C GLY A 139 11.77 -19.90 -2.37
N SER A 140 12.26 -18.71 -2.68
CA SER A 140 12.63 -18.37 -4.04
C SER A 140 14.01 -18.93 -4.36
N ALA A 141 14.15 -19.52 -5.54
CA ALA A 141 15.44 -19.96 -6.01
C ALA A 141 16.34 -18.73 -6.17
N SER A 142 17.47 -18.75 -5.50
CA SER A 142 18.43 -17.69 -5.64
C SER A 142 19.00 -17.75 -7.06
N PRO A 143 18.86 -16.71 -7.86
CA PRO A 143 19.58 -16.69 -9.13
C PRO A 143 21.05 -16.64 -8.81
N SER A 144 21.73 -17.55 -9.36
CA SER A 144 23.18 -17.59 -9.22
C SER A 144 23.83 -16.40 -9.92
#